data_918fea0e2dd12ea8b1691e075eb35360
#
_entry.id   918fea0e2dd12ea8b1691e075eb35360
#
_cell.length_a   1.000
_cell.length_b   1.000
_cell.length_c   1.000
_cell.angle_alpha   90.00
_cell.angle_beta   90.00
_cell.angle_gamma   90.00
#
_symmetry.space_group_name_H-M   'P 1'
#
loop_
_entity.id
_entity.type
_entity.pdbx_description
1 polymer ?
#
loop_
_entity_poly.entity_id
_entity_poly.type
_entity_poly.pdbx_seq_one_letter_code
_entity_poly.pdbx_strand_id
1 'polypeptide(L)'
;MGCPEFNLVSIHDFDFEGELTPWPAPGVRKGMPMFKGNAEAHLEKLLNEIMPEVEKSLPHPSSVNAIAGYSLAGLFAFWSQWKTDVFHRAGCGSASFWYPGFIDFINTHEIRRKPDYVYLSLGDNESNTKHPVMSRVGDCTAQVLSLLDKLEIPHDFEINPGNHFSDPDGRLAKAIKTILE
;
A
#
# COMPACT_ATOMS: atom_id res chain seq x y z
N MET A 1 22.34 0.77 -12.68
CA MET A 1 21.65 1.33 -11.49
C MET A 1 21.68 0.25 -10.42
N GLY A 2 22.36 0.51 -9.30
CA GLY A 2 22.60 -0.51 -8.30
C GLY A 2 21.40 -0.71 -7.39
N CYS A 3 20.45 -1.54 -7.81
CA CYS A 3 19.50 -2.12 -6.88
C CYS A 3 20.20 -3.31 -6.19
N PRO A 4 20.05 -3.51 -4.87
CA PRO A 4 20.56 -4.71 -4.23
C PRO A 4 19.91 -5.96 -4.81
N GLU A 5 20.52 -7.10 -4.57
CA GLU A 5 19.94 -8.38 -4.98
C GLU A 5 18.67 -8.66 -4.15
N PHE A 6 17.56 -9.01 -4.79
CA PHE A 6 16.28 -9.26 -4.12
C PHE A 6 15.45 -10.29 -4.86
N ASN A 7 14.48 -10.87 -4.17
CA ASN A 7 13.46 -11.72 -4.76
C ASN A 7 12.15 -10.94 -4.89
N LEU A 8 11.59 -10.89 -6.10
CA LEU A 8 10.29 -10.28 -6.35
C LEU A 8 9.21 -11.36 -6.44
N VAL A 9 8.21 -11.24 -5.60
CA VAL A 9 7.01 -12.09 -5.62
C VAL A 9 5.83 -11.26 -6.07
N SER A 10 5.26 -11.59 -7.21
CA SER A 10 4.05 -10.94 -7.73
C SER A 10 2.83 -11.78 -7.38
N ILE A 11 1.84 -11.16 -6.75
CA ILE A 11 0.55 -11.78 -6.43
C ILE A 11 -0.47 -11.35 -7.47
N HIS A 12 -1.16 -12.31 -8.07
CA HIS A 12 -2.18 -12.09 -9.10
C HIS A 12 -3.32 -13.13 -8.95
N ASP A 13 -4.36 -13.02 -9.78
CA ASP A 13 -5.53 -13.91 -9.78
C ASP A 13 -6.32 -13.88 -8.47
N PHE A 14 -6.58 -12.68 -7.95
CA PHE A 14 -7.40 -12.45 -6.75
C PHE A 14 -8.44 -11.33 -7.00
N ASP A 15 -9.42 -11.21 -6.10
CA ASP A 15 -10.43 -10.15 -6.15
C ASP A 15 -9.84 -8.81 -5.67
N PHE A 16 -9.29 -8.02 -6.61
CA PHE A 16 -8.59 -6.77 -6.33
C PHE A 16 -9.39 -5.78 -5.46
N GLU A 17 -10.70 -5.63 -5.72
CA GLU A 17 -11.57 -4.72 -4.98
C GLU A 17 -12.05 -5.30 -3.66
N GLY A 18 -12.15 -6.62 -3.57
CA GLY A 18 -12.57 -7.31 -2.36
C GLY A 18 -11.43 -7.58 -1.40
N GLU A 19 -10.33 -8.14 -1.90
CA GLU A 19 -9.24 -8.67 -1.06
C GLU A 19 -8.20 -7.62 -0.65
N LEU A 20 -8.18 -6.43 -1.27
CA LEU A 20 -7.26 -5.35 -0.90
C LEU A 20 -7.90 -4.25 -0.06
N THR A 21 -9.15 -4.42 0.35
CA THR A 21 -9.89 -3.43 1.13
C THR A 21 -10.10 -3.88 2.57
N PRO A 22 -9.79 -3.01 3.57
CA PRO A 22 -9.75 -3.40 4.99
C PRO A 22 -11.09 -3.82 5.60
N TRP A 23 -12.19 -3.25 5.13
CA TRP A 23 -13.56 -3.51 5.60
C TRP A 23 -14.58 -3.22 4.50
N PRO A 24 -15.83 -3.69 4.63
CA PRO A 24 -16.86 -3.37 3.64
C PRO A 24 -17.13 -1.86 3.55
N ALA A 25 -17.22 -1.36 2.32
CA ALA A 25 -17.56 0.05 2.06
C ALA A 25 -18.34 0.19 0.74
N PRO A 26 -19.14 1.25 0.57
CA PRO A 26 -19.82 1.52 -0.69
C PRO A 26 -18.82 1.70 -1.84
N GLY A 27 -19.17 1.17 -3.02
CA GLY A 27 -18.41 1.44 -4.24
C GLY A 27 -18.40 2.94 -4.58
N VAL A 28 -17.28 3.41 -5.10
CA VAL A 28 -17.07 4.85 -5.38
C VAL A 28 -17.66 5.33 -6.71
N ARG A 29 -18.19 4.45 -7.54
CA ARG A 29 -18.84 4.79 -8.82
C ARG A 29 -20.25 4.26 -8.86
N LYS A 30 -21.15 4.96 -9.57
CA LYS A 30 -22.52 4.48 -9.77
C LYS A 30 -22.50 3.11 -10.45
N GLY A 31 -23.15 2.11 -9.85
CA GLY A 31 -23.19 0.74 -10.35
C GLY A 31 -21.98 -0.12 -10.00
N MET A 32 -20.98 0.43 -9.32
CA MET A 32 -19.89 -0.36 -8.75
C MET A 32 -20.39 -1.15 -7.54
N PRO A 33 -20.05 -2.44 -7.42
CA PRO A 33 -20.34 -3.22 -6.23
C PRO A 33 -19.72 -2.59 -4.97
N MET A 34 -20.20 -3.01 -3.81
CA MET A 34 -19.51 -2.70 -2.55
C MET A 34 -18.13 -3.34 -2.53
N PHE A 35 -17.17 -2.65 -1.96
CA PHE A 35 -15.91 -3.25 -1.52
C PHE A 35 -16.22 -4.30 -0.44
N LYS A 36 -15.64 -5.48 -0.56
CA LYS A 36 -15.99 -6.60 0.33
C LYS A 36 -15.29 -6.56 1.68
N GLY A 37 -14.12 -5.93 1.77
CA GLY A 37 -13.38 -5.80 3.02
C GLY A 37 -12.67 -7.08 3.45
N ASN A 38 -12.14 -7.86 2.52
CA ASN A 38 -11.53 -9.17 2.80
C ASN A 38 -9.99 -9.09 2.95
N ALA A 39 -9.43 -7.90 3.18
CA ALA A 39 -7.98 -7.72 3.29
C ALA A 39 -7.36 -8.56 4.41
N GLU A 40 -8.07 -8.80 5.49
CA GLU A 40 -7.56 -9.64 6.59
C GLU A 40 -7.36 -11.09 6.15
N ALA A 41 -8.33 -11.68 5.46
CA ALA A 41 -8.22 -13.03 4.91
C ALA A 41 -7.12 -13.13 3.84
N HIS A 42 -6.97 -12.09 2.99
CA HIS A 42 -5.89 -12.01 2.01
C HIS A 42 -4.52 -11.95 2.69
N LEU A 43 -4.38 -11.14 3.75
CA LEU A 43 -3.15 -11.05 4.53
C LEU A 43 -2.83 -12.38 5.20
N GLU A 44 -3.80 -13.05 5.81
CA GLU A 44 -3.62 -14.37 6.42
C GLU A 44 -3.14 -15.40 5.40
N LYS A 45 -3.72 -15.43 4.21
CA LYS A 45 -3.27 -16.30 3.10
C LYS A 45 -1.85 -15.97 2.68
N LEU A 46 -1.53 -14.67 2.56
CA LEU A 46 -0.20 -14.21 2.20
C LEU A 46 0.85 -14.69 3.22
N LEU A 47 0.57 -14.53 4.51
CA LEU A 47 1.50 -14.85 5.59
C LEU A 47 1.63 -16.37 5.86
N ASN A 48 0.52 -17.10 5.78
CA ASN A 48 0.48 -18.49 6.24
C ASN A 48 0.60 -19.53 5.11
N GLU A 49 0.36 -19.12 3.86
CA GLU A 49 0.41 -20.03 2.71
C GLU A 49 1.47 -19.58 1.69
N ILE A 50 1.36 -18.35 1.17
CA ILE A 50 2.19 -17.90 0.04
C ILE A 50 3.64 -17.67 0.47
N MET A 51 3.88 -16.89 1.51
CA MET A 51 5.24 -16.60 1.97
C MET A 51 6.01 -17.86 2.39
N PRO A 52 5.46 -18.79 3.17
CA PRO A 52 6.16 -20.03 3.50
C PRO A 52 6.48 -20.90 2.28
N GLU A 53 5.63 -20.89 1.27
CA GLU A 53 5.89 -21.65 0.04
C GLU A 53 7.01 -21.01 -0.79
N VAL A 54 7.00 -19.68 -0.89
CA VAL A 54 8.08 -18.92 -1.54
C VAL A 54 9.41 -19.15 -0.82
N GLU A 55 9.45 -19.02 0.50
CA GLU A 55 10.66 -19.18 1.31
C GLU A 55 11.34 -20.53 1.12
N LYS A 56 10.58 -21.60 0.93
CA LYS A 56 11.13 -22.94 0.61
C LYS A 56 11.91 -22.98 -0.72
N SER A 57 11.59 -22.08 -1.64
CA SER A 57 12.23 -22.01 -2.95
C SER A 57 13.45 -21.07 -2.97
N LEU A 58 13.64 -20.27 -1.93
CA LEU A 58 14.75 -19.35 -1.84
C LEU A 58 16.04 -20.04 -1.43
N PRO A 59 17.20 -19.66 -2.00
CA PRO A 59 18.49 -20.25 -1.63
C PRO A 59 18.90 -19.90 -0.19
N HIS A 60 18.38 -18.78 0.33
CA HIS A 60 18.63 -18.32 1.69
C HIS A 60 17.36 -17.66 2.25
N PRO A 61 17.12 -17.74 3.59
CA PRO A 61 16.02 -17.00 4.22
C PRO A 61 16.12 -15.50 3.95
N SER A 62 14.99 -14.86 3.76
CA SER A 62 14.92 -13.40 3.62
C SER A 62 15.25 -12.71 4.95
N SER A 63 16.17 -11.76 4.94
CA SER A 63 16.50 -10.94 6.11
C SER A 63 15.57 -9.74 6.27
N VAL A 64 14.97 -9.25 5.17
CA VAL A 64 14.06 -8.12 5.13
C VAL A 64 12.91 -8.46 4.20
N ASN A 65 11.70 -8.39 4.71
CA ASN A 65 10.49 -8.48 3.91
C ASN A 65 9.94 -7.07 3.66
N ALA A 66 9.64 -6.78 2.40
CA ALA A 66 9.02 -5.54 2.00
C ALA A 66 7.70 -5.83 1.26
N ILE A 67 6.74 -4.93 1.35
CA ILE A 67 5.49 -5.00 0.62
C ILE A 67 5.31 -3.75 -0.21
N ALA A 68 4.89 -3.90 -1.46
CA ALA A 68 4.63 -2.76 -2.34
C ALA A 68 3.33 -2.95 -3.12
N GLY A 69 2.66 -1.84 -3.40
CA GLY A 69 1.45 -1.85 -4.20
C GLY A 69 1.08 -0.49 -4.75
N TYR A 70 0.20 -0.50 -5.74
CA TYR A 70 -0.38 0.69 -6.37
C TYR A 70 -1.88 0.77 -6.08
N SER A 71 -2.42 1.97 -5.87
CA SER A 71 -3.86 2.18 -5.65
C SER A 71 -4.39 1.43 -4.41
N LEU A 72 -5.36 0.52 -4.55
CA LEU A 72 -5.84 -0.32 -3.46
C LEU A 72 -4.75 -1.27 -2.91
N ALA A 73 -3.84 -1.74 -3.77
CA ALA A 73 -2.69 -2.51 -3.31
C ALA A 73 -1.72 -1.67 -2.46
N GLY A 74 -1.58 -0.37 -2.77
CA GLY A 74 -0.84 0.57 -1.93
C GLY A 74 -1.53 0.84 -0.58
N LEU A 75 -2.86 0.92 -0.58
CA LEU A 75 -3.66 0.96 0.66
C LEU A 75 -3.43 -0.30 1.51
N PHE A 76 -3.51 -1.48 0.90
CA PHE A 76 -3.28 -2.76 1.57
C PHE A 76 -1.86 -2.85 2.14
N ALA A 77 -0.84 -2.48 1.36
CA ALA A 77 0.55 -2.49 1.79
C ALA A 77 0.78 -1.60 3.03
N PHE A 78 0.15 -0.42 3.08
CA PHE A 78 0.23 0.47 4.23
C PHE A 78 -0.61 -0.05 5.41
N TRP A 79 -1.84 -0.48 5.18
CA TRP A 79 -2.73 -1.03 6.21
C TRP A 79 -2.15 -2.28 6.89
N SER A 80 -1.41 -3.10 6.17
CA SER A 80 -0.78 -4.32 6.71
C SER A 80 0.16 -4.03 7.89
N GLN A 81 0.72 -2.80 7.99
CA GLN A 81 1.58 -2.40 9.10
C GLN A 81 0.86 -2.36 10.47
N TRP A 82 -0.47 -2.24 10.47
CA TRP A 82 -1.30 -2.35 11.67
C TRP A 82 -1.67 -3.80 12.02
N LYS A 83 -1.46 -4.74 11.11
CA LYS A 83 -1.93 -6.12 11.23
C LYS A 83 -0.82 -7.13 11.47
N THR A 84 0.35 -6.87 10.95
CA THR A 84 1.50 -7.78 11.06
C THR A 84 2.79 -7.02 11.32
N ASP A 85 3.78 -7.71 11.85
CA ASP A 85 5.16 -7.25 12.05
C ASP A 85 6.13 -7.83 11.02
N VAL A 86 5.62 -8.58 10.05
CA VAL A 86 6.43 -9.29 9.05
C VAL A 86 7.06 -8.37 8.03
N PHE A 87 6.37 -7.28 7.65
CA PHE A 87 6.89 -6.36 6.64
C PHE A 87 7.67 -5.22 7.26
N HIS A 88 8.94 -5.14 6.91
CA HIS A 88 9.88 -4.15 7.40
C HIS A 88 9.79 -2.81 6.66
N ARG A 89 9.39 -2.85 5.39
CA ARG A 89 9.30 -1.67 4.53
C ARG A 89 8.04 -1.71 3.68
N ALA A 90 7.48 -0.54 3.37
CA ALA A 90 6.28 -0.43 2.56
C ALA A 90 6.44 0.58 1.42
N GLY A 91 6.09 0.16 0.19
CA GLY A 91 6.06 1.00 -1.00
C GLY A 91 4.61 1.24 -1.46
N CYS A 92 4.13 2.48 -1.37
CA CYS A 92 2.73 2.84 -1.56
C CYS A 92 2.56 3.83 -2.72
N GLY A 93 2.49 3.31 -3.94
CA GLY A 93 2.27 4.12 -5.14
C GLY A 93 0.82 4.56 -5.28
N SER A 94 0.56 5.86 -5.35
CA SER A 94 -0.80 6.44 -5.54
C SER A 94 -1.87 5.73 -4.71
N ALA A 95 -1.55 5.46 -3.45
CA ALA A 95 -2.36 4.62 -2.57
C ALA A 95 -3.74 5.23 -2.31
N SER A 96 -4.77 4.39 -2.27
CA SER A 96 -6.17 4.79 -2.09
C SER A 96 -6.49 5.22 -0.65
N PHE A 97 -5.71 6.11 -0.06
CA PHE A 97 -5.91 6.58 1.33
C PHE A 97 -7.22 7.32 1.58
N TRP A 98 -7.92 7.67 0.50
CA TRP A 98 -9.30 8.17 0.52
C TRP A 98 -10.33 7.11 0.93
N TYR A 99 -9.93 5.85 1.09
CA TYR A 99 -10.84 4.76 1.46
C TYR A 99 -11.66 5.11 2.70
N PRO A 100 -13.00 4.87 2.70
CA PRO A 100 -13.86 5.33 3.77
C PRO A 100 -13.43 4.82 5.15
N GLY A 101 -13.23 5.73 6.10
CA GLY A 101 -12.81 5.42 7.47
C GLY A 101 -11.32 5.12 7.65
N PHE A 102 -10.51 5.11 6.58
CA PHE A 102 -9.10 4.72 6.69
C PHE A 102 -8.27 5.70 7.52
N ILE A 103 -8.47 6.99 7.33
CA ILE A 103 -7.77 8.02 8.11
C ILE A 103 -8.14 7.95 9.60
N ASP A 104 -9.41 7.71 9.92
CA ASP A 104 -9.84 7.53 11.30
C ASP A 104 -9.21 6.27 11.91
N PHE A 105 -9.17 5.18 11.14
CA PHE A 105 -8.53 3.94 11.57
C PHE A 105 -7.07 4.15 11.96
N ILE A 106 -6.24 4.72 11.10
CA ILE A 106 -4.80 4.90 11.39
C ILE A 106 -4.52 5.88 12.54
N ASN A 107 -5.45 6.81 12.83
CA ASN A 107 -5.31 7.74 13.93
C ASN A 107 -5.79 7.19 15.28
N THR A 108 -6.59 6.12 15.29
CA THR A 108 -7.21 5.56 16.49
C THR A 108 -6.68 4.18 16.89
N HIS A 109 -5.93 3.53 16.01
CA HIS A 109 -5.34 2.21 16.27
C HIS A 109 -3.82 2.32 16.35
N GLU A 110 -3.23 1.56 17.24
CA GLU A 110 -1.77 1.46 17.33
C GLU A 110 -1.22 0.62 16.19
N ILE A 111 -0.12 1.09 15.60
CA ILE A 111 0.63 0.35 14.61
C ILE A 111 1.29 -0.86 15.28
N ARG A 112 1.22 -2.03 14.68
CA ARG A 112 1.73 -3.27 15.29
C ARG A 112 3.26 -3.25 15.38
N ARG A 113 3.91 -2.84 14.31
CA ARG A 113 5.34 -2.55 14.26
C ARG A 113 5.57 -1.33 13.38
N LYS A 114 6.40 -0.40 13.83
CA LYS A 114 6.84 0.70 12.98
C LYS A 114 7.71 0.12 11.86
N PRO A 115 7.38 0.34 10.57
CA PRO A 115 8.26 -0.06 9.48
C PRO A 115 9.57 0.72 9.55
N ASP A 116 10.63 0.11 9.07
CA ASP A 116 11.95 0.72 9.02
C ASP A 116 11.98 1.87 8.00
N TYR A 117 11.11 1.77 6.96
CA TYR A 117 11.01 2.79 5.92
C TYR A 117 9.68 2.68 5.14
N VAL A 118 9.13 3.82 4.76
CA VAL A 118 7.93 3.90 3.90
C VAL A 118 8.18 4.83 2.72
N TYR A 119 7.93 4.36 1.51
CA TYR A 119 7.88 5.21 0.32
C TYR A 119 6.42 5.46 -0.09
N LEU A 120 6.10 6.73 -0.37
CA LEU A 120 4.79 7.12 -0.88
C LEU A 120 4.96 7.94 -2.16
N SER A 121 4.02 7.81 -3.06
CA SER A 121 3.95 8.70 -4.22
C SER A 121 2.52 9.03 -4.60
N LEU A 122 2.33 10.17 -5.29
CA LEU A 122 1.04 10.61 -5.79
C LEU A 122 1.24 11.36 -7.12
N GLY A 123 0.28 11.30 -8.03
CA GLY A 123 0.26 12.15 -9.21
C GLY A 123 -0.20 13.58 -8.87
N ASP A 124 0.43 14.60 -9.46
CA ASP A 124 0.12 16.02 -9.24
C ASP A 124 -1.31 16.41 -9.65
N ASN A 125 -1.96 15.60 -10.46
CA ASN A 125 -3.31 15.83 -10.96
C ASN A 125 -4.35 14.80 -10.46
N GLU A 126 -4.03 13.96 -9.48
CA GLU A 126 -4.97 12.92 -9.00
C GLU A 126 -6.16 13.49 -8.23
N SER A 127 -5.97 14.58 -7.50
CA SER A 127 -7.06 15.26 -6.80
C SER A 127 -7.99 16.06 -7.72
N ASN A 128 -7.58 16.29 -8.96
CA ASN A 128 -8.38 17.01 -9.95
C ASN A 128 -9.45 16.10 -10.60
N THR A 129 -10.39 15.67 -9.80
CA THR A 129 -11.52 14.84 -10.22
C THR A 129 -12.82 15.37 -9.61
N LYS A 130 -13.94 15.21 -10.34
CA LYS A 130 -15.27 15.57 -9.82
C LYS A 130 -15.80 14.56 -8.79
N HIS A 131 -15.10 13.47 -8.56
CA HIS A 131 -15.54 12.44 -7.62
C HIS A 131 -15.27 12.89 -6.17
N PRO A 132 -16.29 13.05 -5.30
CA PRO A 132 -16.14 13.70 -4.00
C PRO A 132 -15.23 12.95 -3.02
N VAL A 133 -15.12 11.63 -3.17
CA VAL A 133 -14.26 10.80 -2.33
C VAL A 133 -12.83 10.78 -2.88
N MET A 134 -12.68 10.48 -4.18
CA MET A 134 -11.36 10.35 -4.81
C MET A 134 -10.59 11.69 -4.88
N SER A 135 -11.29 12.83 -4.97
CA SER A 135 -10.66 14.15 -4.94
C SER A 135 -9.91 14.44 -3.64
N ARG A 136 -10.22 13.69 -2.57
CA ARG A 136 -9.56 13.82 -1.26
C ARG A 136 -8.22 13.10 -1.16
N VAL A 137 -7.77 12.44 -2.24
CA VAL A 137 -6.54 11.62 -2.17
C VAL A 137 -5.34 12.42 -1.70
N GLY A 138 -5.17 13.66 -2.14
CA GLY A 138 -4.09 14.55 -1.70
C GLY A 138 -4.17 14.87 -0.20
N ASP A 139 -5.36 15.27 0.28
CA ASP A 139 -5.58 15.57 1.70
C ASP A 139 -5.37 14.33 2.59
N CYS A 140 -5.84 13.17 2.14
CA CYS A 140 -5.64 11.92 2.87
C CYS A 140 -4.16 11.52 2.90
N THR A 141 -3.44 11.67 1.80
CA THR A 141 -1.99 11.42 1.74
C THR A 141 -1.23 12.37 2.67
N ALA A 142 -1.59 13.64 2.72
CA ALA A 142 -0.98 14.60 3.65
C ALA A 142 -1.19 14.21 5.12
N GLN A 143 -2.36 13.66 5.47
CA GLN A 143 -2.62 13.16 6.83
C GLN A 143 -1.79 11.91 7.15
N VAL A 144 -1.59 11.02 6.17
CA VAL A 144 -0.68 9.86 6.33
C VAL A 144 0.76 10.33 6.56
N LEU A 145 1.26 11.30 5.79
CA LEU A 145 2.59 11.87 5.98
C LEU A 145 2.76 12.48 7.38
N SER A 146 1.77 13.26 7.81
CA SER A 146 1.78 13.84 9.17
C SER A 146 1.79 12.77 10.27
N LEU A 147 1.13 11.63 10.05
CA LEU A 147 1.19 10.50 10.99
C LEU A 147 2.58 9.86 11.00
N LEU A 148 3.21 9.66 9.84
CA LEU A 148 4.56 9.10 9.75
C LEU A 148 5.57 9.99 10.46
N ASP A 149 5.49 11.32 10.27
CA ASP A 149 6.30 12.30 11.00
C ASP A 149 6.10 12.19 12.52
N LYS A 150 4.84 12.17 12.97
CA LYS A 150 4.50 12.04 14.40
C LYS A 150 5.02 10.73 15.02
N LEU A 151 5.02 9.67 14.25
CA LEU A 151 5.52 8.36 14.68
C LEU A 151 7.04 8.22 14.51
N GLU A 152 7.71 9.22 13.94
CA GLU A 152 9.14 9.20 13.62
C GLU A 152 9.52 7.99 12.73
N ILE A 153 8.65 7.68 11.75
CA ILE A 153 8.90 6.62 10.78
C ILE A 153 9.65 7.23 9.59
N PRO A 154 10.84 6.74 9.23
CA PRO A 154 11.57 7.21 8.05
C PRO A 154 10.74 7.00 6.78
N HIS A 155 10.59 8.07 5.99
CA HIS A 155 9.79 7.99 4.78
C HIS A 155 10.21 9.01 3.72
N ASP A 156 9.92 8.69 2.46
CA ASP A 156 9.98 9.62 1.35
C ASP A 156 8.60 9.76 0.70
N PHE A 157 8.32 10.97 0.23
CA PHE A 157 7.13 11.26 -0.56
C PHE A 157 7.50 11.93 -1.87
N GLU A 158 6.97 11.41 -2.96
CA GLU A 158 7.22 11.93 -4.31
C GLU A 158 5.94 12.32 -5.03
N ILE A 159 5.96 13.50 -5.63
CA ILE A 159 4.93 13.94 -6.57
C ILE A 159 5.40 13.61 -8.00
N ASN A 160 4.59 12.82 -8.70
CA ASN A 160 4.81 12.44 -10.09
C ASN A 160 3.91 13.24 -11.03
N PRO A 161 4.34 13.54 -12.27
CA PRO A 161 3.47 14.20 -13.26
C PRO A 161 2.27 13.33 -13.63
N GLY A 162 1.08 13.94 -13.73
CA GLY A 162 -0.12 13.33 -14.28
C GLY A 162 -1.13 12.82 -13.24
N ASN A 163 -2.10 12.07 -13.73
CA ASN A 163 -3.20 11.54 -12.93
C ASN A 163 -2.91 10.10 -12.44
N HIS A 164 -3.91 9.50 -11.81
CA HIS A 164 -3.84 8.14 -11.25
C HIS A 164 -3.44 7.05 -12.24
N PHE A 165 -3.69 7.24 -13.53
CA PHE A 165 -3.41 6.26 -14.58
C PHE A 165 -2.15 6.60 -15.39
N SER A 166 -1.43 7.64 -15.01
CA SER A 166 -0.19 8.06 -15.66
C SER A 166 0.98 7.25 -15.11
N ASP A 167 1.53 6.37 -15.94
CA ASP A 167 2.69 5.53 -15.65
C ASP A 167 2.64 4.74 -14.32
N PRO A 168 1.58 3.96 -14.05
CA PRO A 168 1.48 3.21 -12.80
C PRO A 168 2.63 2.20 -12.61
N ASP A 169 3.07 1.57 -13.69
CA ASP A 169 4.13 0.56 -13.66
C ASP A 169 5.49 1.18 -13.31
N GLY A 170 5.82 2.33 -13.91
CA GLY A 170 7.05 3.05 -13.61
C GLY A 170 7.06 3.59 -12.18
N ARG A 171 5.93 4.10 -11.68
CA ARG A 171 5.78 4.55 -10.30
C ARG A 171 5.91 3.40 -9.29
N LEU A 172 5.31 2.24 -9.59
CA LEU A 172 5.45 1.05 -8.75
C LEU A 172 6.87 0.51 -8.76
N ALA A 173 7.51 0.44 -9.93
CA ALA A 173 8.91 0.02 -10.04
C ALA A 173 9.83 0.93 -9.23
N LYS A 174 9.58 2.25 -9.24
CA LYS A 174 10.30 3.21 -8.43
C LYS A 174 10.07 3.00 -6.93
N ALA A 175 8.82 2.78 -6.52
CA ALA A 175 8.49 2.46 -5.13
C ALA A 175 9.25 1.22 -4.66
N ILE A 176 9.25 0.13 -5.45
CA ILE A 176 10.00 -1.10 -5.14
C ILE A 176 11.49 -0.80 -5.01
N LYS A 177 12.06 -0.08 -5.99
CA LYS A 177 13.48 0.26 -5.94
C LYS A 177 13.83 1.04 -4.67
N THR A 178 13.07 2.07 -4.33
CA THR A 178 13.35 2.95 -3.19
C THR A 178 13.28 2.21 -1.86
N ILE A 179 12.31 1.31 -1.68
CA ILE A 179 12.21 0.52 -0.43
C ILE A 179 13.28 -0.59 -0.32
N LEU A 180 14.05 -0.85 -1.37
CA LEU A 180 15.16 -1.81 -1.37
C LEU A 180 16.52 -1.16 -1.05
N GLU A 181 16.65 0.14 -1.23
CA GLU A 181 17.85 0.93 -0.90
C GLU A 181 17.90 1.22 0.60
#